data_3aaf7a636637338ce4ca6b29d693181f
#
_entry.id   3aaf7a636637338ce4ca6b29d693181f
#
_cell.length_a   1.000
_cell.length_b   1.000
_cell.length_c   1.000
_cell.angle_alpha   90.00
_cell.angle_beta   90.00
_cell.angle_gamma   90.00
#
_symmetry.space_group_name_H-M   'P 1'
#
loop_
_entity.id
_entity.type
_entity.pdbx_description
1 polymer ?
#
loop_
_entity_poly.entity_id
_entity_poly.type
_entity_poly.pdbx_seq_one_letter_code
_entity_poly.pdbx_strand_id
1 'polypeptide(L)'
;MKKAQGWMFKIHRWVGAVVGLFFLMWCLSGLVLVYHPFPNVDERDLQARMEPLPDSLPAVDSVAKRLPEGAVAKVRTVTVRRFQGQTLFDFETKDTTYTLCADSAAVQRPITTETIRNVARRWVDAPIARIDTLHRREQWIMYSRYLDEMPIAKCYFDDAAGHELYISLRTGQVLQFTDRSSRLWAYVGAIPHKFYLPILRRDNDVWIRSLTTGGVVALIAVLTGLIVGVIMLRRNRKARGRFGSPYKKVWLRAHHVSGLTFGLVLVGFAFSGAMALQRIPEWVIRTHGDYRVSDAKMRGKSLPLSAYADYRAVRRMHPEARQIVWNHFRDVPIYDVTTDTSTFSLDASTPALRPLQLSPATVEQAIGALHKGERLTVLRIDRYEEYYISRWTALPLPAYKVMVDNADRSRYYVDPATGNFRYLNRARMAKKWVFSGLHYFNIHWLVEHPRLWTIAIWTAALGGAFVSFSGMWINLKRLRRKRKKRRR
;
A
#
# COMPACT_ATOMS: atom_id res chain seq x y z
N MET A 1 -43.69 -11.49 12.48
CA MET A 1 -42.70 -12.44 11.96
C MET A 1 -42.87 -12.78 10.47
N LYS A 2 -44.02 -13.24 9.96
CA LYS A 2 -44.22 -13.60 8.52
C LYS A 2 -43.95 -12.45 7.54
N LYS A 3 -44.36 -11.20 7.85
CA LYS A 3 -44.10 -10.00 7.00
C LYS A 3 -42.59 -9.69 6.89
N ALA A 4 -41.85 -9.71 8.00
CA ALA A 4 -40.41 -9.46 8.01
C ALA A 4 -39.62 -10.49 7.18
N GLN A 5 -40.01 -11.77 7.28
CA GLN A 5 -39.41 -12.83 6.44
C GLN A 5 -39.65 -12.54 4.94
N GLY A 6 -40.89 -12.12 4.57
CA GLY A 6 -41.23 -11.76 3.19
C GLY A 6 -40.34 -10.62 2.65
N TRP A 7 -40.03 -9.61 3.48
CA TRP A 7 -39.13 -8.54 3.13
C TRP A 7 -37.67 -9.03 2.92
N MET A 8 -37.16 -9.89 3.79
CA MET A 8 -35.79 -10.46 3.63
C MET A 8 -35.64 -11.22 2.32
N PHE A 9 -36.66 -12.02 1.92
CA PHE A 9 -36.65 -12.70 0.62
C PHE A 9 -36.66 -11.71 -0.56
N LYS A 10 -37.40 -10.58 -0.44
CA LYS A 10 -37.42 -9.55 -1.48
C LYS A 10 -36.10 -8.83 -1.57
N ILE A 11 -35.51 -8.38 -0.43
CA ILE A 11 -34.24 -7.68 -0.37
C ILE A 11 -33.13 -8.59 -0.94
N HIS A 12 -32.96 -9.79 -0.41
CA HIS A 12 -31.94 -10.72 -0.92
C HIS A 12 -32.05 -10.95 -2.44
N ARG A 13 -33.27 -11.09 -2.94
CA ARG A 13 -33.48 -11.33 -4.37
C ARG A 13 -33.14 -10.12 -5.23
N TRP A 14 -33.57 -8.91 -4.87
CA TRP A 14 -33.40 -7.74 -5.70
C TRP A 14 -31.98 -7.15 -5.54
N VAL A 15 -31.52 -6.99 -4.32
CA VAL A 15 -30.18 -6.51 -4.03
C VAL A 15 -29.16 -7.54 -4.52
N GLY A 16 -29.37 -8.83 -4.24
CA GLY A 16 -28.51 -9.90 -4.72
C GLY A 16 -28.43 -10.04 -6.24
N ALA A 17 -29.47 -9.61 -6.99
CA ALA A 17 -29.42 -9.60 -8.46
C ALA A 17 -28.40 -8.57 -8.99
N VAL A 18 -28.31 -7.40 -8.36
CA VAL A 18 -27.38 -6.33 -8.73
C VAL A 18 -25.99 -6.61 -8.14
N VAL A 19 -25.94 -6.86 -6.83
CA VAL A 19 -24.70 -7.07 -6.10
C VAL A 19 -23.97 -8.36 -6.54
N GLY A 20 -24.71 -9.37 -7.01
CA GLY A 20 -24.11 -10.62 -7.47
C GLY A 20 -23.08 -10.43 -8.59
N LEU A 21 -23.30 -9.47 -9.51
CA LEU A 21 -22.33 -9.15 -10.55
C LEU A 21 -21.06 -8.55 -9.96
N PHE A 22 -21.21 -7.58 -9.05
CA PHE A 22 -20.06 -6.95 -8.38
C PHE A 22 -19.29 -7.95 -7.51
N PHE A 23 -20.01 -8.83 -6.80
CA PHE A 23 -19.35 -9.86 -5.99
C PHE A 23 -18.58 -10.86 -6.84
N LEU A 24 -19.16 -11.31 -7.96
CA LEU A 24 -18.46 -12.19 -8.91
C LEU A 24 -17.18 -11.50 -9.41
N MET A 25 -17.30 -10.24 -9.84
CA MET A 25 -16.17 -9.42 -10.26
C MET A 25 -15.14 -9.27 -9.13
N TRP A 26 -15.56 -8.95 -7.89
CA TRP A 26 -14.64 -8.77 -6.76
C TRP A 26 -13.92 -10.07 -6.37
N CYS A 27 -14.60 -11.20 -6.34
CA CYS A 27 -13.98 -12.48 -6.04
C CYS A 27 -12.92 -12.85 -7.08
N LEU A 28 -13.24 -12.72 -8.38
CA LEU A 28 -12.32 -13.06 -9.46
C LEU A 28 -11.16 -12.06 -9.57
N SER A 29 -11.45 -10.77 -9.55
CA SER A 29 -10.42 -9.72 -9.60
C SER A 29 -9.53 -9.71 -8.36
N GLY A 30 -10.06 -10.11 -7.20
CA GLY A 30 -9.27 -10.28 -5.97
C GLY A 30 -8.23 -11.39 -6.10
N LEU A 31 -8.57 -12.52 -6.75
CA LEU A 31 -7.59 -13.58 -7.04
C LEU A 31 -6.48 -13.09 -7.97
N VAL A 32 -6.83 -12.33 -9.00
CA VAL A 32 -5.83 -11.71 -9.89
C VAL A 32 -4.93 -10.76 -9.12
N LEU A 33 -5.52 -9.91 -8.26
CA LEU A 33 -4.79 -8.91 -7.47
C LEU A 33 -3.77 -9.52 -6.49
N VAL A 34 -3.97 -10.76 -6.07
CA VAL A 34 -3.02 -11.49 -5.22
C VAL A 34 -1.66 -11.66 -5.90
N TYR A 35 -1.67 -11.86 -7.22
CA TYR A 35 -0.45 -12.12 -8.02
C TYR A 35 -0.02 -10.95 -8.88
N HIS A 36 -0.96 -10.10 -9.28
CA HIS A 36 -0.75 -8.97 -10.18
C HIS A 36 -1.28 -7.68 -9.52
N PRO A 37 -0.47 -7.02 -8.69
CA PRO A 37 -0.84 -5.74 -8.10
C PRO A 37 -0.99 -4.65 -9.17
N PHE A 38 -1.52 -3.49 -8.76
CA PHE A 38 -1.53 -2.32 -9.65
C PHE A 38 -0.09 -1.93 -10.02
N PRO A 39 0.21 -1.64 -11.30
CA PRO A 39 1.56 -1.28 -11.72
C PRO A 39 2.14 -0.14 -10.90
N ASN A 40 3.37 -0.28 -10.50
CA ASN A 40 4.14 0.73 -9.81
C ASN A 40 5.61 0.52 -10.17
N VAL A 41 6.38 1.59 -10.16
CA VAL A 41 7.83 1.48 -10.33
C VAL A 41 8.40 0.69 -9.15
N ASP A 42 9.20 -0.32 -9.45
CA ASP A 42 9.94 -1.05 -8.42
C ASP A 42 11.12 -0.20 -7.93
N GLU A 43 11.35 -0.19 -6.64
CA GLU A 43 12.48 0.52 -6.04
C GLU A 43 13.82 0.00 -6.56
N ARG A 44 13.94 -1.31 -6.81
CA ARG A 44 15.12 -1.92 -7.41
C ARG A 44 15.37 -1.40 -8.82
N ASP A 45 14.29 -1.21 -9.60
CA ASP A 45 14.41 -0.64 -10.94
C ASP A 45 14.90 0.81 -10.93
N LEU A 46 14.45 1.59 -9.95
CA LEU A 46 14.95 2.94 -9.72
C LEU A 46 16.43 2.93 -9.34
N GLN A 47 16.81 2.12 -8.37
CA GLN A 47 18.19 2.01 -7.86
C GLN A 47 19.16 1.60 -8.98
N ALA A 48 18.81 0.55 -9.73
CA ALA A 48 19.66 0.04 -10.82
C ALA A 48 19.93 1.09 -11.92
N ARG A 49 19.03 2.07 -12.08
CA ARG A 49 19.13 3.11 -13.12
C ARG A 49 19.63 4.47 -12.61
N MET A 50 19.91 4.59 -11.31
CA MET A 50 20.59 5.77 -10.76
C MET A 50 22.00 5.88 -11.30
N GLU A 51 22.50 7.11 -11.46
CA GLU A 51 23.89 7.35 -11.84
C GLU A 51 24.81 7.15 -10.63
N PRO A 52 26.00 6.52 -10.81
CA PRO A 52 26.96 6.38 -9.73
C PRO A 52 27.49 7.76 -9.31
N LEU A 53 27.73 7.95 -8.03
CA LEU A 53 28.38 9.15 -7.52
C LEU A 53 29.81 9.23 -8.04
N PRO A 54 30.36 10.44 -8.32
CA PRO A 54 31.75 10.60 -8.75
C PRO A 54 32.73 10.27 -7.61
N ASP A 55 33.96 9.97 -7.95
CA ASP A 55 35.00 9.67 -6.97
C ASP A 55 35.36 10.87 -6.10
N SER A 56 35.34 12.08 -6.68
CA SER A 56 35.56 13.33 -5.96
C SER A 56 34.26 14.02 -5.67
N LEU A 57 34.00 14.30 -4.42
CA LEU A 57 32.81 14.98 -3.92
C LEU A 57 33.24 16.21 -3.09
N PRO A 58 32.57 17.38 -3.21
CA PRO A 58 32.86 18.56 -2.41
C PRO A 58 32.44 18.32 -0.94
N ALA A 59 32.98 19.11 -0.03
CA ALA A 59 32.46 19.13 1.34
C ALA A 59 31.02 19.67 1.37
N VAL A 60 30.13 19.06 2.14
CA VAL A 60 28.72 19.47 2.20
C VAL A 60 28.56 20.92 2.65
N ASP A 61 29.42 21.39 3.57
CA ASP A 61 29.40 22.77 4.07
C ASP A 61 29.75 23.80 2.97
N SER A 62 30.63 23.45 2.03
CA SER A 62 30.98 24.34 0.91
C SER A 62 29.78 24.55 -0.03
N VAL A 63 28.94 23.52 -0.20
CA VAL A 63 27.72 23.59 -0.98
C VAL A 63 26.62 24.32 -0.18
N ALA A 64 26.47 24.00 1.10
CA ALA A 64 25.47 24.58 1.99
C ALA A 64 25.63 26.12 2.17
N LYS A 65 26.86 26.64 2.12
CA LYS A 65 27.11 28.10 2.16
C LYS A 65 26.44 28.88 1.03
N ARG A 66 26.02 28.23 -0.04
CA ARG A 66 25.31 28.84 -1.16
C ARG A 66 23.79 28.88 -0.97
N LEU A 67 23.28 28.30 0.11
CA LEU A 67 21.87 28.42 0.47
C LEU A 67 21.54 29.88 0.89
N PRO A 68 20.28 30.29 0.73
CA PRO A 68 19.84 31.59 1.27
C PRO A 68 20.15 31.72 2.75
N GLU A 69 20.35 32.96 3.21
CA GLU A 69 20.63 33.25 4.61
C GLU A 69 19.57 32.63 5.55
N GLY A 70 20.02 31.99 6.62
CA GLY A 70 19.17 31.30 7.59
C GLY A 70 18.53 29.99 7.08
N ALA A 71 18.71 29.59 5.83
CA ALA A 71 18.16 28.35 5.29
C ALA A 71 18.86 27.10 5.85
N VAL A 72 20.19 27.17 6.06
CA VAL A 72 21.00 26.07 6.60
C VAL A 72 20.44 25.57 7.94
N ALA A 73 20.07 26.47 8.82
CA ALA A 73 19.51 26.13 10.14
C ALA A 73 18.11 25.44 10.06
N LYS A 74 17.45 25.52 8.91
CA LYS A 74 16.12 24.94 8.66
C LYS A 74 16.19 23.62 7.89
N VAL A 75 17.39 23.20 7.46
CA VAL A 75 17.59 21.93 6.74
C VAL A 75 17.23 20.76 7.63
N ARG A 76 16.44 19.85 7.10
CA ARG A 76 16.00 18.62 7.77
C ARG A 76 16.72 17.40 7.27
N THR A 77 16.95 17.37 5.97
CA THR A 77 17.57 16.25 5.26
C THR A 77 18.39 16.81 4.12
N VAL A 78 19.52 16.19 3.86
CA VAL A 78 20.34 16.44 2.68
C VAL A 78 20.40 15.15 1.87
N THR A 79 20.29 15.26 0.56
CA THR A 79 20.47 14.12 -0.35
C THR A 79 21.53 14.49 -1.37
N VAL A 80 22.59 13.69 -1.49
CA VAL A 80 23.52 13.77 -2.61
C VAL A 80 23.21 12.66 -3.61
N ARG A 81 23.07 13.05 -4.87
CA ARG A 81 22.79 12.16 -5.98
C ARG A 81 23.41 12.69 -7.27
N ARG A 82 23.52 11.84 -8.28
CA ARG A 82 23.93 12.27 -9.62
C ARG A 82 22.76 12.22 -10.58
N PHE A 83 22.61 13.27 -11.40
CA PHE A 83 21.56 13.34 -12.41
C PHE A 83 22.07 14.11 -13.64
N GLN A 84 21.97 13.51 -14.82
CA GLN A 84 22.46 14.06 -16.09
C GLN A 84 23.94 14.47 -16.04
N GLY A 85 24.75 13.65 -15.39
CA GLY A 85 26.17 13.91 -15.19
C GLY A 85 26.49 14.98 -14.15
N GLN A 86 25.51 15.68 -13.59
CA GLN A 86 25.68 16.67 -12.52
C GLN A 86 25.52 16.02 -11.14
N THR A 87 26.42 16.33 -10.23
CA THR A 87 26.25 15.96 -8.81
C THR A 87 25.37 17.03 -8.14
N LEU A 88 24.23 16.61 -7.62
CA LEU A 88 23.23 17.47 -7.02
C LEU A 88 23.13 17.22 -5.52
N PHE A 89 22.95 18.31 -4.77
CA PHE A 89 22.61 18.30 -3.36
C PHE A 89 21.22 18.88 -3.18
N ASP A 90 20.30 18.06 -2.72
CA ASP A 90 18.95 18.47 -2.37
C ASP A 90 18.91 18.74 -0.87
N PHE A 91 18.77 20.01 -0.47
CA PHE A 91 18.61 20.44 0.92
C PHE A 91 17.12 20.64 1.18
N GLU A 92 16.52 19.70 1.89
CA GLU A 92 15.09 19.72 2.22
C GLU A 92 14.86 20.48 3.52
N THR A 93 13.96 21.44 3.49
CA THR A 93 13.43 22.17 4.66
C THR A 93 11.97 21.76 4.89
N LYS A 94 11.31 22.37 5.85
CA LYS A 94 9.86 22.14 6.05
C LYS A 94 9.02 22.58 4.85
N ASP A 95 9.44 23.67 4.20
CA ASP A 95 8.60 24.42 3.26
C ASP A 95 9.06 24.26 1.80
N THR A 96 10.34 23.93 1.58
CA THR A 96 10.91 23.84 0.23
C THR A 96 12.16 22.95 0.20
N THR A 97 12.54 22.52 -1.01
CA THR A 97 13.80 21.84 -1.31
C THR A 97 14.67 22.74 -2.19
N TYR A 98 15.88 22.99 -1.76
CA TYR A 98 16.90 23.69 -2.54
C TYR A 98 17.82 22.67 -3.21
N THR A 99 17.80 22.62 -4.53
CA THR A 99 18.70 21.75 -5.29
C THR A 99 19.90 22.56 -5.80
N LEU A 100 21.09 22.23 -5.35
CA LEU A 100 22.35 22.88 -5.72
C LEU A 100 23.26 21.92 -6.48
N CYS A 101 23.89 22.39 -7.55
CA CYS A 101 24.91 21.63 -8.26
C CYS A 101 26.24 21.68 -7.49
N ALA A 102 26.95 20.54 -7.37
CA ALA A 102 28.24 20.45 -6.68
C ALA A 102 29.30 21.33 -7.32
N ASP A 103 29.39 21.29 -8.66
CA ASP A 103 30.56 21.73 -9.43
C ASP A 103 30.57 23.21 -9.82
N SER A 104 29.48 23.96 -9.55
CA SER A 104 29.44 25.36 -9.94
C SER A 104 28.35 26.17 -9.24
N ALA A 105 28.37 27.50 -9.39
CA ALA A 105 27.25 28.39 -9.14
C ALA A 105 26.05 28.10 -10.09
N ALA A 106 26.14 27.09 -10.95
CA ALA A 106 25.08 26.69 -11.86
C ALA A 106 23.90 26.11 -11.11
N VAL A 107 22.74 26.59 -11.43
CA VAL A 107 21.46 26.02 -11.08
C VAL A 107 21.34 24.64 -11.76
N GLN A 108 20.56 23.73 -11.19
CA GLN A 108 20.19 22.48 -11.85
C GLN A 108 19.78 22.77 -13.31
N ARG A 109 20.32 22.00 -14.26
CA ARG A 109 19.90 22.13 -15.66
C ARG A 109 18.39 21.93 -15.79
N PRO A 110 17.70 22.77 -16.57
CA PRO A 110 16.27 22.61 -16.77
C PRO A 110 15.95 21.23 -17.39
N ILE A 111 14.84 20.67 -17.02
CA ILE A 111 14.37 19.39 -17.57
C ILE A 111 13.84 19.68 -18.99
N THR A 112 14.64 19.38 -19.98
CA THR A 112 14.33 19.55 -21.40
C THR A 112 13.78 18.25 -22.01
N THR A 113 13.27 18.34 -23.22
CA THR A 113 12.87 17.12 -23.97
C THR A 113 14.05 16.16 -24.16
N GLU A 114 15.27 16.68 -24.34
CA GLU A 114 16.47 15.85 -24.44
C GLU A 114 16.77 15.15 -23.12
N THR A 115 16.62 15.85 -21.99
CA THR A 115 16.70 15.23 -20.65
C THR A 115 15.73 14.07 -20.52
N ILE A 116 14.47 14.27 -20.91
CA ILE A 116 13.44 13.21 -20.87
C ILE A 116 13.83 12.01 -21.75
N ARG A 117 14.33 12.27 -22.97
CA ARG A 117 14.81 11.21 -23.87
C ARG A 117 15.97 10.43 -23.27
N ASN A 118 16.92 11.11 -22.63
CA ASN A 118 18.09 10.48 -22.01
C ASN A 118 17.70 9.62 -20.80
N VAL A 119 16.76 10.10 -19.97
CA VAL A 119 16.19 9.29 -18.88
C VAL A 119 15.46 8.08 -19.45
N ALA A 120 14.62 8.28 -20.46
CA ALA A 120 13.80 7.20 -21.04
C ALA A 120 14.65 6.09 -21.68
N ARG A 121 15.73 6.42 -22.37
CA ARG A 121 16.67 5.44 -22.97
C ARG A 121 17.37 4.56 -21.95
N ARG A 122 17.55 5.03 -20.71
CA ARG A 122 18.10 4.20 -19.61
C ARG A 122 17.10 3.17 -19.10
N TRP A 123 15.81 3.37 -19.38
CA TRP A 123 14.74 2.47 -18.93
C TRP A 123 14.41 1.41 -19.95
N VAL A 124 14.34 1.79 -21.20
CA VAL A 124 13.93 0.91 -22.30
C VAL A 124 14.87 1.12 -23.48
N ASP A 125 15.51 0.06 -23.93
CA ASP A 125 16.33 0.05 -25.14
C ASP A 125 15.45 -0.14 -26.38
N ALA A 126 14.64 0.92 -26.67
CA ALA A 126 13.76 0.97 -27.82
C ALA A 126 13.53 2.43 -28.26
N PRO A 127 13.15 2.66 -29.52
CA PRO A 127 12.79 4.00 -29.99
C PRO A 127 11.61 4.57 -29.22
N ILE A 128 11.67 5.88 -28.91
CA ILE A 128 10.55 6.61 -28.33
C ILE A 128 9.62 7.04 -29.48
N ALA A 129 8.46 6.42 -29.56
CA ALA A 129 7.47 6.70 -30.58
C ALA A 129 6.80 8.06 -30.38
N ARG A 130 6.51 8.42 -29.12
CA ARG A 130 5.80 9.66 -28.78
C ARG A 130 6.08 10.09 -27.35
N ILE A 131 6.05 11.39 -27.09
CA ILE A 131 6.09 11.99 -25.75
C ILE A 131 4.90 12.93 -25.62
N ASP A 132 4.03 12.67 -24.65
CA ASP A 132 2.90 13.54 -24.29
C ASP A 132 3.21 14.28 -22.99
N THR A 133 2.67 15.49 -22.83
CA THR A 133 2.72 16.23 -21.56
C THR A 133 1.38 16.13 -20.85
N LEU A 134 1.40 15.58 -19.66
CA LEU A 134 0.21 15.42 -18.83
C LEU A 134 0.13 16.53 -17.78
N HIS A 135 -1.00 17.26 -17.77
CA HIS A 135 -1.30 18.29 -16.78
C HIS A 135 -2.32 17.84 -15.73
N ARG A 136 -2.77 16.59 -15.80
CA ARG A 136 -3.75 15.98 -14.89
C ARG A 136 -3.53 14.50 -14.76
N ARG A 137 -4.00 13.94 -13.65
CA ARG A 137 -3.92 12.50 -13.40
C ARG A 137 -4.69 11.69 -14.43
N GLU A 138 -4.12 10.58 -14.84
CA GLU A 138 -4.74 9.56 -15.70
C GLU A 138 -4.73 8.18 -15.03
N GLN A 139 -5.09 7.12 -15.78
CA GLN A 139 -5.27 5.77 -15.25
C GLN A 139 -4.06 5.23 -14.48
N TRP A 140 -2.83 5.51 -14.93
CA TRP A 140 -1.61 4.90 -14.37
C TRP A 140 -0.93 5.77 -13.32
N ILE A 141 -1.27 7.06 -13.25
CA ILE A 141 -0.77 8.06 -12.29
C ILE A 141 -1.91 8.68 -11.48
N MET A 142 -2.77 7.86 -10.91
CA MET A 142 -4.02 8.31 -10.28
C MET A 142 -3.87 8.77 -8.81
N TYR A 143 -2.73 8.54 -8.16
CA TYR A 143 -2.53 8.92 -6.76
C TYR A 143 -2.32 10.42 -6.60
N SER A 144 -2.78 10.99 -5.47
CA SER A 144 -2.65 12.43 -5.18
C SER A 144 -1.19 12.89 -5.13
N ARG A 145 -0.26 12.04 -4.72
CA ARG A 145 1.18 12.35 -4.70
C ARG A 145 1.74 12.81 -6.05
N TYR A 146 1.11 12.42 -7.17
CA TYR A 146 1.56 12.85 -8.50
C TYR A 146 1.12 14.25 -8.87
N LEU A 147 0.25 14.91 -8.10
CA LEU A 147 -0.17 16.30 -8.36
C LEU A 147 1.00 17.28 -8.17
N ASP A 148 1.85 17.01 -7.16
CA ASP A 148 3.01 17.86 -6.87
C ASP A 148 4.13 17.68 -7.91
N GLU A 149 4.05 16.63 -8.74
CA GLU A 149 5.02 16.32 -9.81
C GLU A 149 4.57 16.80 -11.19
N MET A 150 3.36 17.35 -11.29
CA MET A 150 2.85 17.88 -12.57
C MET A 150 3.61 19.15 -13.01
N PRO A 151 3.81 19.36 -14.32
CA PRO A 151 3.44 18.47 -15.43
C PRO A 151 4.35 17.23 -15.55
N ILE A 152 3.83 16.17 -16.18
CA ILE A 152 4.52 14.88 -16.32
C ILE A 152 4.66 14.54 -17.80
N ALA A 153 5.86 14.18 -18.23
CA ALA A 153 6.09 13.59 -19.54
C ALA A 153 5.72 12.13 -19.54
N LYS A 154 4.89 11.71 -20.49
CA LYS A 154 4.56 10.32 -20.77
C LYS A 154 5.25 9.89 -22.05
N CYS A 155 6.23 9.00 -21.94
CA CYS A 155 6.96 8.43 -23.06
C CYS A 155 6.33 7.11 -23.47
N TYR A 156 6.04 6.95 -24.76
CA TYR A 156 5.60 5.71 -25.37
C TYR A 156 6.74 5.13 -26.18
N PHE A 157 7.01 3.84 -26.01
CA PHE A 157 8.08 3.15 -26.75
C PHE A 157 7.51 2.32 -27.88
N ASP A 158 8.27 2.26 -28.99
CA ASP A 158 7.98 1.40 -30.13
C ASP A 158 8.65 0.04 -29.90
N ASP A 159 8.06 -0.75 -29.01
CA ASP A 159 8.52 -2.07 -28.64
C ASP A 159 7.36 -3.05 -28.47
N ALA A 160 7.66 -4.35 -28.56
CA ALA A 160 6.63 -5.41 -28.46
C ALA A 160 5.91 -5.42 -27.10
N ALA A 161 6.59 -5.03 -26.02
CA ALA A 161 6.01 -4.94 -24.70
C ALA A 161 5.10 -3.72 -24.54
N GLY A 162 5.21 -2.72 -25.41
CA GLY A 162 4.43 -1.49 -25.38
C GLY A 162 4.65 -0.73 -24.08
N HIS A 163 5.91 -0.50 -23.71
CA HIS A 163 6.26 0.21 -22.49
C HIS A 163 5.76 1.65 -22.49
N GLU A 164 5.37 2.13 -21.32
CA GLU A 164 5.05 3.52 -21.03
C GLU A 164 5.80 3.96 -19.78
N LEU A 165 6.51 5.09 -19.88
CA LEU A 165 7.30 5.67 -18.79
C LEU A 165 6.80 7.08 -18.48
N TYR A 166 6.67 7.39 -17.20
CA TYR A 166 6.17 8.67 -16.72
C TYR A 166 7.27 9.40 -15.95
N ILE A 167 7.64 10.57 -16.38
CA ILE A 167 8.78 11.33 -15.85
C ILE A 167 8.29 12.72 -15.45
N SER A 168 8.61 13.17 -14.23
CA SER A 168 8.33 14.53 -13.78
C SER A 168 9.10 15.53 -14.63
N LEU A 169 8.41 16.51 -15.22
CA LEU A 169 9.06 17.64 -15.92
C LEU A 169 9.68 18.66 -14.95
N ARG A 170 9.37 18.52 -13.67
CA ARG A 170 9.91 19.38 -12.61
C ARG A 170 11.24 18.86 -12.06
N THR A 171 11.32 17.53 -11.84
CA THR A 171 12.46 16.90 -11.15
C THR A 171 13.26 15.95 -12.03
N GLY A 172 12.74 15.52 -13.17
CA GLY A 172 13.32 14.49 -14.04
C GLY A 172 13.20 13.07 -13.45
N GLN A 173 12.54 12.90 -12.30
CA GLN A 173 12.36 11.61 -11.67
C GLN A 173 11.32 10.76 -12.40
N VAL A 174 11.59 9.45 -12.48
CA VAL A 174 10.63 8.49 -12.99
C VAL A 174 9.60 8.18 -11.90
N LEU A 175 8.32 8.35 -12.25
CA LEU A 175 7.19 8.27 -11.34
C LEU A 175 6.40 6.97 -11.50
N GLN A 176 6.33 6.46 -12.75
CA GLN A 176 5.59 5.27 -13.08
C GLN A 176 6.19 4.59 -14.32
N PHE A 177 6.14 3.28 -14.32
CA PHE A 177 6.56 2.44 -15.45
C PHE A 177 5.56 1.32 -15.64
N THR A 178 5.12 1.09 -16.86
CA THR A 178 4.15 0.05 -17.21
C THR A 178 4.47 -0.58 -18.55
N ASP A 179 4.06 -1.82 -18.73
CA ASP A 179 4.03 -2.54 -19.98
C ASP A 179 2.61 -3.02 -20.30
N ARG A 180 2.40 -3.58 -21.50
CA ARG A 180 1.08 -4.06 -21.94
C ARG A 180 0.54 -5.17 -21.03
N SER A 181 1.39 -6.05 -20.52
CA SER A 181 1.01 -7.15 -19.63
C SER A 181 0.54 -6.65 -18.28
N SER A 182 1.33 -5.80 -17.62
CA SER A 182 0.99 -5.22 -16.32
C SER A 182 -0.30 -4.40 -16.37
N ARG A 183 -0.51 -3.65 -17.48
CA ARG A 183 -1.77 -2.93 -17.71
C ARG A 183 -2.96 -3.88 -17.89
N LEU A 184 -2.80 -4.97 -18.67
CA LEU A 184 -3.85 -5.97 -18.85
C LEU A 184 -4.26 -6.61 -17.52
N TRP A 185 -3.28 -7.05 -16.73
CA TRP A 185 -3.54 -7.62 -15.41
C TRP A 185 -4.18 -6.63 -14.45
N ALA A 186 -3.82 -5.35 -14.53
CA ALA A 186 -4.50 -4.32 -13.74
C ALA A 186 -5.97 -4.13 -14.14
N TYR A 187 -6.30 -4.20 -15.44
CA TYR A 187 -7.70 -4.11 -15.93
C TYR A 187 -8.58 -5.25 -15.46
N VAL A 188 -8.05 -6.45 -15.28
CA VAL A 188 -8.83 -7.60 -14.80
C VAL A 188 -8.70 -7.82 -13.28
N GLY A 189 -7.72 -7.20 -12.62
CA GLY A 189 -7.41 -7.32 -11.20
C GLY A 189 -7.68 -6.04 -10.41
N ALA A 190 -6.66 -5.21 -10.27
CA ALA A 190 -6.65 -4.08 -9.36
C ALA A 190 -7.71 -3.01 -9.67
N ILE A 191 -7.96 -2.72 -10.94
CA ILE A 191 -8.91 -1.66 -11.35
C ILE A 191 -10.34 -2.02 -10.94
N PRO A 192 -10.91 -3.18 -11.34
CA PRO A 192 -12.27 -3.53 -10.92
C PRO A 192 -12.36 -3.81 -9.42
N HIS A 193 -11.34 -4.40 -8.81
CA HIS A 193 -11.36 -4.72 -7.38
C HIS A 193 -11.39 -3.49 -6.49
N LYS A 194 -10.58 -2.48 -6.81
CA LYS A 194 -10.44 -1.25 -6.01
C LYS A 194 -11.19 -0.05 -6.60
N PHE A 195 -11.98 -0.24 -7.66
CA PHE A 195 -12.63 0.86 -8.40
C PHE A 195 -11.64 1.96 -8.77
N TYR A 196 -10.47 1.56 -9.30
CA TYR A 196 -9.43 2.48 -9.75
C TYR A 196 -9.79 3.08 -11.12
N LEU A 197 -10.93 3.76 -11.15
CA LEU A 197 -11.42 4.50 -12.32
C LEU A 197 -11.03 5.96 -12.17
N PRO A 198 -10.43 6.61 -13.19
CA PRO A 198 -10.00 8.00 -13.10
C PRO A 198 -11.09 8.95 -12.63
N ILE A 199 -12.33 8.74 -13.08
CA ILE A 199 -13.49 9.55 -12.69
C ILE A 199 -13.78 9.50 -11.18
N LEU A 200 -13.60 8.36 -10.53
CA LEU A 200 -13.76 8.21 -9.08
C LEU A 200 -12.52 8.67 -8.32
N ARG A 201 -11.34 8.41 -8.88
CA ARG A 201 -10.06 8.70 -8.20
C ARG A 201 -9.66 10.18 -8.26
N ARG A 202 -10.33 11.00 -9.07
CA ARG A 202 -10.15 12.48 -9.04
C ARG A 202 -10.47 13.05 -7.68
N ASP A 203 -11.51 12.51 -7.03
CA ASP A 203 -11.90 12.84 -5.67
C ASP A 203 -11.72 11.62 -4.77
N ASN A 204 -10.83 11.73 -3.78
CA ASN A 204 -10.51 10.63 -2.89
C ASN A 204 -11.70 10.27 -1.98
N ASP A 205 -12.51 11.25 -1.57
CA ASP A 205 -13.66 11.04 -0.70
C ASP A 205 -14.80 10.35 -1.46
N VAL A 206 -15.04 10.76 -2.71
CA VAL A 206 -16.01 10.09 -3.59
C VAL A 206 -15.62 8.64 -3.81
N TRP A 207 -14.34 8.38 -4.06
CA TRP A 207 -13.83 7.02 -4.23
C TRP A 207 -14.00 6.16 -2.96
N ILE A 208 -13.62 6.69 -1.79
CA ILE A 208 -13.77 6.01 -0.50
C ILE A 208 -15.25 5.71 -0.20
N ARG A 209 -16.13 6.71 -0.38
CA ARG A 209 -17.58 6.55 -0.18
C ARG A 209 -18.16 5.50 -1.11
N SER A 210 -17.76 5.48 -2.39
CA SER A 210 -18.22 4.50 -3.37
C SER A 210 -17.88 3.08 -2.98
N LEU A 211 -16.63 2.82 -2.56
CA LEU A 211 -16.20 1.50 -2.07
C LEU A 211 -16.92 1.09 -0.80
N THR A 212 -17.02 2.01 0.17
CA THR A 212 -17.70 1.73 1.45
C THR A 212 -19.16 1.42 1.22
N THR A 213 -19.88 2.24 0.43
CA THR A 213 -21.30 2.01 0.11
C THR A 213 -21.49 0.68 -0.62
N GLY A 214 -20.66 0.38 -1.61
CA GLY A 214 -20.69 -0.90 -2.31
C GLY A 214 -20.50 -2.09 -1.35
N GLY A 215 -19.54 -1.99 -0.44
CA GLY A 215 -19.30 -3.01 0.58
C GLY A 215 -20.46 -3.18 1.55
N VAL A 216 -21.10 -2.08 2.01
CA VAL A 216 -22.27 -2.12 2.90
C VAL A 216 -23.47 -2.77 2.20
N VAL A 217 -23.76 -2.37 0.96
CA VAL A 217 -24.86 -2.97 0.16
C VAL A 217 -24.61 -4.46 -0.06
N ALA A 218 -23.35 -4.84 -0.33
CA ALA A 218 -22.94 -6.22 -0.45
C ALA A 218 -23.15 -7.00 0.88
N LEU A 219 -22.78 -6.41 2.00
CA LEU A 219 -22.98 -7.00 3.33
C LEU A 219 -24.47 -7.27 3.61
N ILE A 220 -25.34 -6.31 3.32
CA ILE A 220 -26.81 -6.47 3.46
C ILE A 220 -27.31 -7.63 2.59
N ALA A 221 -26.84 -7.75 1.35
CA ALA A 221 -27.23 -8.84 0.45
C ALA A 221 -26.82 -10.21 1.00
N VAL A 222 -25.58 -10.34 1.52
CA VAL A 222 -25.06 -11.60 2.06
C VAL A 222 -25.76 -11.97 3.38
N LEU A 223 -25.91 -11.03 4.30
CA LEU A 223 -26.61 -11.26 5.58
C LEU A 223 -28.05 -11.71 5.36
N THR A 224 -28.80 -11.00 4.49
CA THR A 224 -30.17 -11.42 4.17
C THR A 224 -30.21 -12.79 3.49
N GLY A 225 -29.21 -13.11 2.66
CA GLY A 225 -29.05 -14.43 2.05
C GLY A 225 -28.83 -15.55 3.06
N LEU A 226 -27.92 -15.33 4.01
CA LEU A 226 -27.67 -16.28 5.10
C LEU A 226 -28.93 -16.52 5.95
N ILE A 227 -29.61 -15.45 6.36
CA ILE A 227 -30.84 -15.55 7.15
C ILE A 227 -31.90 -16.35 6.38
N VAL A 228 -32.10 -16.03 5.09
CA VAL A 228 -33.03 -16.78 4.21
C VAL A 228 -32.61 -18.23 4.10
N GLY A 229 -31.32 -18.52 3.90
CA GLY A 229 -30.76 -19.86 3.83
C GLY A 229 -31.05 -20.68 5.10
N VAL A 230 -30.79 -20.12 6.27
CA VAL A 230 -31.06 -20.75 7.56
C VAL A 230 -32.58 -20.99 7.80
N ILE A 231 -33.41 -20.01 7.45
CA ILE A 231 -34.88 -20.16 7.55
C ILE A 231 -35.36 -21.34 6.69
N MET A 232 -34.84 -21.44 5.46
CA MET A 232 -35.21 -22.53 4.55
C MET A 232 -34.71 -23.90 5.01
N LEU A 233 -33.51 -23.94 5.61
CA LEU A 233 -32.95 -25.15 6.22
C LEU A 233 -33.81 -25.62 7.40
N ARG A 234 -34.16 -24.70 8.32
CA ARG A 234 -35.05 -25.00 9.48
C ARG A 234 -36.44 -25.47 9.05
N ARG A 235 -37.03 -24.82 8.04
CA ARG A 235 -38.32 -25.23 7.48
C ARG A 235 -38.28 -26.65 6.89
N ASN A 236 -37.23 -26.97 6.16
CA ASN A 236 -37.05 -28.31 5.59
C ASN A 236 -36.92 -29.38 6.68
N ARG A 237 -36.11 -29.08 7.72
CA ARG A 237 -35.94 -29.98 8.89
C ARG A 237 -37.28 -30.26 9.58
N LYS A 238 -38.08 -29.17 9.82
CA LYS A 238 -39.40 -29.33 10.46
C LYS A 238 -40.38 -30.12 9.60
N ALA A 239 -40.37 -29.91 8.26
CA ALA A 239 -41.31 -30.54 7.34
C ALA A 239 -40.97 -31.98 6.95
N ARG A 240 -39.68 -32.35 6.96
CA ARG A 240 -39.18 -33.63 6.42
C ARG A 240 -38.29 -34.41 7.37
N GLY A 241 -38.02 -33.93 8.58
CA GLY A 241 -37.15 -34.57 9.57
C GLY A 241 -35.66 -34.60 9.19
N ARG A 242 -35.24 -34.00 8.03
CA ARG A 242 -33.89 -34.10 7.46
C ARG A 242 -33.21 -32.75 7.35
N PHE A 243 -31.93 -32.68 7.68
CA PHE A 243 -31.07 -31.57 7.34
C PHE A 243 -30.79 -31.58 5.83
N GLY A 244 -30.90 -30.44 5.18
CA GLY A 244 -30.59 -30.30 3.78
C GLY A 244 -31.37 -29.20 3.09
N SER A 245 -31.06 -28.96 1.80
CA SER A 245 -31.77 -27.97 1.00
C SER A 245 -33.18 -28.45 0.64
N PRO A 246 -34.22 -27.59 0.79
CA PRO A 246 -35.60 -27.93 0.39
C PRO A 246 -35.80 -27.92 -1.13
N TYR A 247 -34.84 -27.44 -1.88
CA TYR A 247 -34.98 -27.20 -3.31
C TYR A 247 -34.66 -28.44 -4.15
N LYS A 248 -35.58 -28.80 -5.06
CA LYS A 248 -35.45 -29.89 -6.03
C LYS A 248 -34.63 -29.44 -7.28
N LYS A 249 -34.73 -28.15 -7.67
CA LYS A 249 -34.04 -27.61 -8.83
C LYS A 249 -32.53 -27.45 -8.54
N VAL A 250 -31.69 -28.02 -9.40
CA VAL A 250 -30.24 -28.09 -9.21
C VAL A 250 -29.62 -26.72 -8.85
N TRP A 251 -29.86 -25.68 -9.63
CA TRP A 251 -29.28 -24.34 -9.38
C TRP A 251 -29.75 -23.68 -8.09
N LEU A 252 -31.03 -23.87 -7.69
CA LEU A 252 -31.51 -23.39 -6.41
C LEU A 252 -30.91 -24.14 -5.24
N ARG A 253 -30.75 -25.47 -5.40
CA ARG A 253 -30.09 -26.31 -4.39
C ARG A 253 -28.61 -25.95 -4.27
N ALA A 254 -27.89 -25.82 -5.38
CA ALA A 254 -26.48 -25.44 -5.43
C ALA A 254 -26.25 -24.06 -4.76
N HIS A 255 -27.04 -23.05 -5.15
CA HIS A 255 -26.94 -21.72 -4.53
C HIS A 255 -27.23 -21.73 -3.03
N HIS A 256 -28.25 -22.48 -2.58
CA HIS A 256 -28.59 -22.57 -1.18
C HIS A 256 -27.51 -23.27 -0.36
N VAL A 257 -26.96 -24.39 -0.86
CA VAL A 257 -25.90 -25.13 -0.17
C VAL A 257 -24.61 -24.32 -0.15
N SER A 258 -24.14 -23.85 -1.30
CA SER A 258 -22.91 -23.03 -1.37
C SER A 258 -23.03 -21.71 -0.60
N GLY A 259 -24.22 -21.07 -0.64
CA GLY A 259 -24.51 -19.86 0.13
C GLY A 259 -24.42 -20.08 1.64
N LEU A 260 -24.83 -21.26 2.15
CA LEU A 260 -24.65 -21.59 3.57
C LEU A 260 -23.20 -21.94 3.89
N THR A 261 -22.51 -22.66 3.00
CA THR A 261 -21.11 -23.07 3.19
C THR A 261 -20.15 -21.86 3.18
N PHE A 262 -20.28 -20.98 2.19
CA PHE A 262 -19.37 -19.83 2.04
C PHE A 262 -19.94 -18.52 2.60
N GLY A 263 -21.14 -18.52 3.11
CA GLY A 263 -21.84 -17.28 3.51
C GLY A 263 -21.12 -16.48 4.59
N LEU A 264 -20.54 -17.15 5.61
CA LEU A 264 -19.78 -16.46 6.65
C LEU A 264 -18.48 -15.82 6.09
N VAL A 265 -17.81 -16.51 5.18
CA VAL A 265 -16.64 -15.97 4.47
C VAL A 265 -17.02 -14.74 3.65
N LEU A 266 -18.16 -14.81 2.95
CA LEU A 266 -18.68 -13.67 2.17
C LEU A 266 -19.10 -12.49 3.06
N VAL A 267 -19.64 -12.75 4.26
CA VAL A 267 -19.86 -11.68 5.27
C VAL A 267 -18.53 -11.05 5.64
N GLY A 268 -17.50 -11.87 5.93
CA GLY A 268 -16.15 -11.39 6.21
C GLY A 268 -15.60 -10.51 5.09
N PHE A 269 -15.70 -10.95 3.84
CA PHE A 269 -15.23 -10.20 2.67
C PHE A 269 -15.99 -8.89 2.46
N ALA A 270 -17.33 -8.91 2.55
CA ALA A 270 -18.16 -7.72 2.39
C ALA A 270 -17.89 -6.69 3.51
N PHE A 271 -17.89 -7.15 4.76
CA PHE A 271 -17.61 -6.30 5.92
C PHE A 271 -16.20 -5.71 5.88
N SER A 272 -15.20 -6.54 5.67
CA SER A 272 -13.81 -6.09 5.60
C SER A 272 -13.56 -5.18 4.40
N GLY A 273 -14.21 -5.43 3.26
CA GLY A 273 -14.17 -4.56 2.09
C GLY A 273 -14.78 -3.18 2.37
N ALA A 274 -15.93 -3.12 3.04
CA ALA A 274 -16.54 -1.85 3.48
C ALA A 274 -15.62 -1.09 4.45
N MET A 275 -14.92 -1.82 5.33
CA MET A 275 -14.01 -1.25 6.30
C MET A 275 -12.60 -1.00 5.75
N ALA A 276 -12.28 -1.36 4.51
CA ALA A 276 -10.92 -1.34 3.97
C ALA A 276 -10.21 0.01 4.13
N LEU A 277 -10.90 1.10 3.85
CA LEU A 277 -10.38 2.47 3.91
C LEU A 277 -10.86 3.27 5.13
N GLN A 278 -11.72 2.67 5.95
CA GLN A 278 -12.27 3.30 7.15
C GLN A 278 -11.38 3.05 8.38
N ARG A 279 -11.40 3.96 9.33
CA ARG A 279 -10.87 3.73 10.68
C ARG A 279 -11.90 2.95 11.50
N ILE A 280 -11.46 2.25 12.55
CA ILE A 280 -12.38 1.75 13.56
C ILE A 280 -13.04 2.97 14.20
N PRO A 281 -14.37 3.04 14.26
CA PRO A 281 -15.07 4.19 14.82
C PRO A 281 -14.73 4.41 16.30
N GLU A 282 -14.59 5.66 16.72
CA GLU A 282 -14.21 6.05 18.09
C GLU A 282 -15.22 5.55 19.16
N TRP A 283 -16.49 5.39 18.79
CA TRP A 283 -17.50 4.82 19.68
C TRP A 283 -17.34 3.29 19.88
N VAL A 284 -16.56 2.59 19.01
CA VAL A 284 -16.21 1.17 19.18
C VAL A 284 -14.90 1.04 19.96
N ILE A 285 -13.86 1.76 19.52
CA ILE A 285 -12.55 1.79 20.17
C ILE A 285 -12.06 3.22 20.18
N ARG A 286 -12.10 3.83 21.35
CA ARG A 286 -11.59 5.19 21.58
C ARG A 286 -10.07 5.18 21.48
N THR A 287 -9.52 6.13 20.76
CA THR A 287 -8.09 6.42 20.68
C THR A 287 -7.79 7.62 21.59
N HIS A 288 -6.90 7.45 22.57
CA HIS A 288 -6.57 8.49 23.54
C HIS A 288 -5.36 9.31 23.12
N GLY A 289 -4.45 8.71 22.40
CA GLY A 289 -3.25 9.35 21.86
C GLY A 289 -3.29 9.47 20.34
N ASP A 290 -2.12 9.43 19.72
CA ASP A 290 -1.99 9.50 18.27
C ASP A 290 -2.52 8.23 17.58
N TYR A 291 -3.40 8.39 16.58
CA TYR A 291 -3.78 7.26 15.74
C TYR A 291 -2.61 6.75 14.87
N ARG A 292 -1.71 7.66 14.49
CA ARG A 292 -0.46 7.38 13.76
C ARG A 292 0.66 8.23 14.31
N VAL A 293 1.83 7.63 14.47
CA VAL A 293 3.06 8.34 14.77
C VAL A 293 3.80 8.58 13.45
N SER A 294 4.19 9.83 13.20
CA SER A 294 4.98 10.19 12.03
C SER A 294 6.47 9.94 12.26
N ASP A 295 7.23 9.77 11.17
CA ASP A 295 8.69 9.65 11.22
C ASP A 295 9.33 10.85 11.93
N ALA A 296 8.87 12.06 11.64
CA ALA A 296 9.37 13.28 12.32
C ALA A 296 9.16 13.26 13.83
N LYS A 297 8.03 12.72 14.34
CA LYS A 297 7.83 12.53 15.77
C LYS A 297 8.78 11.50 16.37
N MET A 298 8.95 10.36 15.68
CA MET A 298 9.82 9.28 16.15
C MET A 298 11.29 9.69 16.13
N ARG A 299 11.74 10.20 14.99
CA ARG A 299 13.15 10.56 14.77
C ARG A 299 13.57 11.81 15.57
N GLY A 300 12.65 12.72 15.87
CA GLY A 300 12.91 13.92 16.66
C GLY A 300 13.31 15.12 15.80
N LYS A 301 14.07 16.04 16.41
CA LYS A 301 14.57 17.23 15.71
C LYS A 301 15.75 16.85 14.82
N SER A 302 15.84 17.51 13.65
CA SER A 302 16.98 17.36 12.75
C SER A 302 18.29 17.76 13.43
N LEU A 303 19.35 17.04 13.12
CA LEU A 303 20.68 17.33 13.63
C LEU A 303 21.39 18.35 12.72
N PRO A 304 22.28 19.20 13.27
CA PRO A 304 23.11 20.08 12.45
C PRO A 304 24.08 19.25 11.59
N LEU A 305 24.48 19.78 10.44
CA LEU A 305 25.40 19.08 9.52
C LEU A 305 26.72 18.70 10.19
N SER A 306 27.19 19.49 11.16
CA SER A 306 28.40 19.22 11.95
C SER A 306 28.31 17.98 12.85
N ALA A 307 27.11 17.43 13.08
CA ALA A 307 26.95 16.21 13.85
C ALA A 307 27.31 14.94 13.06
N TYR A 308 27.46 15.07 11.74
CA TYR A 308 27.74 13.95 10.85
C TYR A 308 29.24 13.88 10.51
N ALA A 309 29.80 12.70 10.53
CA ALA A 309 31.14 12.44 9.98
C ALA A 309 31.19 12.76 8.49
N ASP A 310 32.40 12.94 7.95
CA ASP A 310 32.56 13.28 6.52
C ASP A 310 31.95 12.21 5.59
N TYR A 311 30.85 12.55 4.93
CA TYR A 311 30.13 11.67 4.01
C TYR A 311 30.97 11.18 2.82
N ARG A 312 32.06 11.88 2.48
CA ARG A 312 33.00 11.49 1.41
C ARG A 312 33.66 10.16 1.73
N ALA A 313 33.76 9.80 3.02
CA ALA A 313 34.22 8.49 3.44
C ALA A 313 33.28 7.36 3.02
N VAL A 314 31.96 7.62 2.95
CA VAL A 314 30.98 6.64 2.42
C VAL A 314 31.35 6.25 1.00
N ARG A 315 31.66 7.23 0.14
CA ARG A 315 32.01 6.96 -1.26
C ARG A 315 33.32 6.18 -1.40
N ARG A 316 34.29 6.42 -0.51
CA ARG A 316 35.55 5.65 -0.48
C ARG A 316 35.35 4.20 -0.03
N MET A 317 34.45 3.98 0.93
CA MET A 317 34.15 2.64 1.47
C MET A 317 33.17 1.87 0.56
N HIS A 318 32.27 2.58 -0.10
CA HIS A 318 31.20 2.06 -0.96
C HIS A 318 31.27 2.72 -2.35
N PRO A 319 32.20 2.26 -3.23
CA PRO A 319 32.35 2.80 -4.58
C PRO A 319 31.11 2.64 -5.46
N GLU A 320 30.23 1.72 -5.11
CA GLU A 320 28.94 1.46 -5.76
C GLU A 320 27.83 2.44 -5.34
N ALA A 321 28.08 3.34 -4.38
CA ALA A 321 27.07 4.29 -3.89
C ALA A 321 26.57 5.20 -5.00
N ARG A 322 25.27 5.31 -5.10
CA ARG A 322 24.53 6.12 -6.09
C ARG A 322 23.83 7.31 -5.46
N GLN A 323 23.44 7.16 -4.18
CA GLN A 323 22.81 8.21 -3.39
C GLN A 323 23.22 8.07 -1.93
N ILE A 324 23.38 9.20 -1.25
CA ILE A 324 23.59 9.25 0.20
C ILE A 324 22.60 10.28 0.76
N VAL A 325 21.83 9.88 1.78
CA VAL A 325 20.84 10.71 2.46
C VAL A 325 21.26 10.91 3.90
N TRP A 326 21.31 12.17 4.35
CA TRP A 326 21.50 12.53 5.75
C TRP A 326 20.20 12.30 6.49
N ASN A 327 20.20 11.35 7.38
CA ASN A 327 19.07 10.98 8.20
C ASN A 327 19.52 10.98 9.67
N HIS A 328 18.61 10.77 10.59
CA HIS A 328 18.93 10.64 12.01
C HIS A 328 17.88 9.80 12.73
N PHE A 329 18.25 9.31 13.90
CA PHE A 329 17.32 8.71 14.85
C PHE A 329 17.63 9.29 16.23
N ARG A 330 16.85 10.29 16.67
CA ARG A 330 17.17 11.16 17.80
C ARG A 330 18.55 11.80 17.63
N ASP A 331 19.45 11.55 18.57
CA ASP A 331 20.80 12.12 18.57
C ASP A 331 21.81 11.31 17.76
N VAL A 332 21.38 10.22 17.12
CA VAL A 332 22.23 9.38 16.28
C VAL A 332 22.15 9.85 14.82
N PRO A 333 23.21 10.43 14.26
CA PRO A 333 23.27 10.78 12.85
C PRO A 333 23.42 9.51 11.99
N ILE A 334 22.76 9.47 10.85
CA ILE A 334 22.68 8.29 9.99
C ILE A 334 22.91 8.71 8.55
N TYR A 335 23.69 7.91 7.81
CA TYR A 335 23.70 7.92 6.35
C TYR A 335 22.90 6.76 5.81
N ASP A 336 21.82 7.05 5.08
CA ASP A 336 21.15 6.06 4.25
C ASP A 336 21.83 6.04 2.88
N VAL A 337 22.46 4.92 2.54
CA VAL A 337 23.25 4.73 1.33
C VAL A 337 22.50 3.82 0.38
N THR A 338 22.24 4.32 -0.84
CA THR A 338 21.64 3.53 -1.91
C THR A 338 22.70 3.14 -2.93
N THR A 339 22.75 1.87 -3.26
CA THR A 339 23.54 1.29 -4.35
C THR A 339 22.61 0.90 -5.51
N ASP A 340 23.11 0.20 -6.50
CA ASP A 340 22.29 -0.33 -7.59
C ASP A 340 21.40 -1.52 -7.20
N THR A 341 21.70 -2.18 -6.07
CA THR A 341 21.03 -3.41 -5.65
C THR A 341 20.38 -3.33 -4.27
N SER A 342 20.78 -2.36 -3.44
CA SER A 342 20.36 -2.30 -2.04
C SER A 342 20.38 -0.88 -1.47
N THR A 343 19.67 -0.72 -0.36
CA THR A 343 19.81 0.44 0.53
C THR A 343 20.12 -0.05 1.93
N PHE A 344 21.10 0.59 2.59
CA PHE A 344 21.50 0.30 3.97
C PHE A 344 21.84 1.58 4.72
N SER A 345 21.88 1.50 6.04
CA SER A 345 22.16 2.66 6.89
C SER A 345 23.49 2.50 7.64
N LEU A 346 24.22 3.59 7.73
CA LEU A 346 25.48 3.70 8.47
C LEU A 346 25.31 4.67 9.63
N ASP A 347 25.92 4.34 10.77
CA ASP A 347 26.11 5.27 11.88
C ASP A 347 27.15 6.34 11.47
N ALA A 348 26.69 7.56 11.35
CA ALA A 348 27.49 8.70 10.93
C ALA A 348 28.05 9.54 12.11
N SER A 349 27.96 9.04 13.34
CA SER A 349 28.48 9.74 14.53
C SER A 349 30.02 9.74 14.59
N THR A 350 30.66 8.80 13.90
CA THR A 350 32.10 8.66 13.89
C THR A 350 32.66 8.45 12.48
N PRO A 351 33.90 8.81 12.19
CA PRO A 351 34.54 8.57 10.89
C PRO A 351 34.60 7.11 10.46
N ALA A 352 34.39 6.17 11.38
CA ALA A 352 34.43 4.73 11.11
C ALA A 352 33.21 4.26 10.29
N LEU A 353 32.12 5.03 10.25
CA LEU A 353 30.92 4.77 9.45
C LEU A 353 30.48 3.29 9.51
N ARG A 354 30.26 2.78 10.69
CA ARG A 354 29.85 1.38 10.88
C ARG A 354 28.38 1.17 10.45
N PRO A 355 28.00 -0.05 10.06
CA PRO A 355 26.60 -0.36 9.87
C PRO A 355 25.78 0.06 11.08
N LEU A 356 24.63 0.70 10.82
CA LEU A 356 23.77 1.18 11.89
C LEU A 356 23.27 0.02 12.74
N GLN A 357 23.36 0.18 14.05
CA GLN A 357 22.81 -0.74 15.03
C GLN A 357 22.31 0.06 16.24
N LEU A 358 21.06 0.49 16.18
CA LEU A 358 20.44 1.19 17.29
C LEU A 358 20.43 0.31 18.55
N SER A 359 20.78 0.89 19.69
CA SER A 359 20.70 0.19 20.97
C SER A 359 19.25 0.11 21.48
N PRO A 360 18.90 -0.87 22.33
CA PRO A 360 17.61 -0.90 23.01
C PRO A 360 17.34 0.38 23.78
N ALA A 361 18.35 0.94 24.44
CA ALA A 361 18.24 2.19 25.20
C ALA A 361 17.91 3.39 24.31
N THR A 362 18.53 3.51 23.13
CA THR A 362 18.24 4.57 22.16
C THR A 362 16.77 4.49 21.69
N VAL A 363 16.27 3.28 21.42
CA VAL A 363 14.89 3.05 20.99
C VAL A 363 13.91 3.34 22.14
N GLU A 364 14.24 2.92 23.36
CA GLU A 364 13.45 3.21 24.55
C GLU A 364 13.36 4.72 24.80
N GLN A 365 14.46 5.44 24.75
CA GLN A 365 14.49 6.90 24.90
C GLN A 365 13.65 7.59 23.83
N ALA A 366 13.72 7.14 22.57
CA ALA A 366 12.94 7.69 21.48
C ALA A 366 11.43 7.58 21.74
N ILE A 367 11.00 6.39 22.18
CA ILE A 367 9.58 6.11 22.44
C ILE A 367 9.14 6.77 23.77
N GLY A 368 9.99 6.79 24.79
CA GLY A 368 9.73 7.46 26.06
C GLY A 368 9.52 8.97 25.90
N ALA A 369 10.19 9.60 24.94
CA ALA A 369 9.94 11.00 24.61
C ALA A 369 8.55 11.27 24.03
N LEU A 370 7.93 10.25 23.39
CA LEU A 370 6.55 10.31 22.89
C LEU A 370 5.52 9.96 23.97
N HIS A 371 5.93 9.19 24.96
CA HIS A 371 5.09 8.59 26.00
C HIS A 371 5.59 8.95 27.39
N LYS A 372 5.62 10.26 27.68
CA LYS A 372 6.15 10.78 28.95
C LYS A 372 5.36 10.25 30.15
N GLY A 373 6.08 9.66 31.11
CA GLY A 373 5.51 9.12 32.34
C GLY A 373 4.83 7.73 32.16
N GLU A 374 4.77 7.18 30.96
CA GLU A 374 4.24 5.83 30.72
C GLU A 374 5.35 4.79 30.88
N ARG A 375 5.00 3.60 31.36
CA ARG A 375 5.94 2.49 31.52
C ARG A 375 6.18 1.83 30.15
N LEU A 376 7.45 1.61 29.83
CA LEU A 376 7.89 0.94 28.61
C LEU A 376 8.45 -0.45 28.92
N THR A 377 8.19 -1.39 28.01
CA THR A 377 8.82 -2.72 28.02
C THR A 377 9.44 -2.94 26.65
N VAL A 378 10.77 -3.06 26.59
CA VAL A 378 11.54 -3.30 25.36
C VAL A 378 11.94 -4.77 25.28
N LEU A 379 11.60 -5.42 24.18
CA LEU A 379 11.94 -6.82 23.90
C LEU A 379 12.60 -6.91 22.52
N ARG A 380 13.64 -7.69 22.39
CA ARG A 380 14.16 -8.09 21.07
C ARG A 380 13.35 -9.29 20.58
N ILE A 381 12.92 -9.23 19.33
CA ILE A 381 12.24 -10.33 18.65
C ILE A 381 13.08 -10.79 17.45
N ASP A 382 13.27 -12.12 17.35
CA ASP A 382 14.04 -12.77 16.28
C ASP A 382 13.14 -13.61 15.36
N ARG A 383 11.82 -13.56 15.58
CA ARG A 383 10.80 -14.24 14.78
C ARG A 383 9.55 -13.38 14.62
N TYR A 384 8.79 -13.66 13.57
CA TYR A 384 7.53 -12.97 13.33
C TYR A 384 6.48 -13.27 14.41
N GLU A 385 5.59 -12.33 14.61
CA GLU A 385 4.43 -12.47 15.50
C GLU A 385 3.19 -11.82 14.88
N GLU A 386 2.00 -12.04 15.46
CA GLU A 386 0.71 -11.69 14.88
C GLU A 386 0.61 -10.22 14.36
N TYR A 387 1.23 -9.28 15.05
CA TYR A 387 1.21 -7.87 14.66
C TYR A 387 2.46 -7.41 13.91
N TYR A 388 3.45 -8.30 13.78
CA TYR A 388 4.69 -8.06 13.04
C TYR A 388 4.93 -9.17 12.03
N ILE A 389 4.02 -9.26 11.08
CA ILE A 389 4.09 -10.17 9.94
C ILE A 389 3.43 -9.54 8.72
N SER A 390 3.91 -9.88 7.55
CA SER A 390 3.33 -9.47 6.26
C SER A 390 3.42 -10.62 5.27
N ARG A 391 2.33 -10.81 4.50
CA ARG A 391 2.31 -11.77 3.40
C ARG A 391 3.06 -11.27 2.17
N TRP A 392 3.20 -9.95 2.04
CA TRP A 392 3.67 -9.30 0.82
C TRP A 392 5.14 -8.93 0.84
N THR A 393 5.65 -8.54 1.99
CA THR A 393 7.04 -8.09 2.19
C THR A 393 7.62 -8.73 3.43
N ALA A 394 8.86 -9.21 3.37
CA ALA A 394 9.59 -9.59 4.55
C ALA A 394 9.81 -8.34 5.44
N LEU A 395 9.44 -8.44 6.70
CA LEU A 395 9.75 -7.39 7.68
C LEU A 395 11.14 -7.67 8.27
N PRO A 396 11.92 -6.62 8.61
CA PRO A 396 13.25 -6.80 9.17
C PRO A 396 13.25 -7.58 10.48
N LEU A 397 14.18 -8.50 10.62
CA LEU A 397 14.49 -9.22 11.87
C LEU A 397 16.02 -9.28 12.04
N PRO A 398 16.55 -9.15 13.26
CA PRO A 398 15.81 -8.92 14.50
C PRO A 398 15.19 -7.52 14.56
N ALA A 399 14.12 -7.37 15.37
CA ALA A 399 13.50 -6.07 15.62
C ALA A 399 13.31 -5.83 17.13
N TYR A 400 13.22 -4.56 17.53
CA TYR A 400 12.82 -4.22 18.90
C TYR A 400 11.31 -4.00 18.95
N LYS A 401 10.65 -4.77 19.80
CA LYS A 401 9.26 -4.59 20.17
C LYS A 401 9.20 -3.78 21.45
N VAL A 402 8.56 -2.62 21.41
CA VAL A 402 8.34 -1.78 22.59
C VAL A 402 6.85 -1.71 22.86
N MET A 403 6.47 -2.13 24.06
CA MET A 403 5.10 -2.04 24.57
C MET A 403 5.01 -0.89 25.53
N VAL A 404 3.98 -0.06 25.37
CA VAL A 404 3.69 1.08 26.22
C VAL A 404 2.47 0.74 27.08
N ASP A 405 2.60 0.86 28.38
CA ASP A 405 1.51 0.63 29.32
C ASP A 405 0.59 1.85 29.40
N ASN A 406 -0.28 1.98 28.40
CA ASN A 406 -1.25 3.05 28.28
C ASN A 406 -2.62 2.52 27.83
N ALA A 407 -3.63 3.40 27.89
CA ALA A 407 -5.01 3.06 27.53
C ALA A 407 -5.15 2.54 26.07
N ASP A 408 -4.28 3.00 25.16
CA ASP A 408 -4.25 2.60 23.76
C ASP A 408 -3.47 1.31 23.52
N ARG A 409 -2.80 0.74 24.54
CA ARG A 409 -1.89 -0.41 24.43
C ARG A 409 -0.92 -0.23 23.27
N SER A 410 -0.31 0.95 23.22
CA SER A 410 0.59 1.35 22.14
C SER A 410 1.76 0.39 22.02
N ARG A 411 2.12 0.06 20.77
CA ARG A 411 3.17 -0.91 20.47
C ARG A 411 3.98 -0.43 19.26
N TYR A 412 5.28 -0.55 19.37
CA TYR A 412 6.24 -0.23 18.32
C TYR A 412 7.05 -1.46 17.96
N TYR A 413 7.36 -1.60 16.70
CA TYR A 413 8.37 -2.52 16.18
C TYR A 413 9.37 -1.66 15.43
N VAL A 414 10.61 -1.65 15.91
CA VAL A 414 11.69 -0.80 15.37
C VAL A 414 12.78 -1.70 14.83
N ASP A 415 13.16 -1.44 13.58
CA ASP A 415 14.31 -2.06 12.95
C ASP A 415 15.58 -1.37 13.46
N PRO A 416 16.49 -2.07 14.15
CA PRO A 416 17.71 -1.46 14.66
C PRO A 416 18.70 -1.05 13.56
N ALA A 417 18.60 -1.66 12.37
CA ALA A 417 19.53 -1.39 11.28
C ALA A 417 19.16 -0.15 10.45
N THR A 418 17.93 0.36 10.56
CA THR A 418 17.48 1.53 9.77
C THR A 418 16.73 2.58 10.59
N GLY A 419 16.30 2.24 11.81
CA GLY A 419 15.40 3.07 12.61
C GLY A 419 13.96 3.12 12.07
N ASN A 420 13.63 2.38 11.02
CA ASN A 420 12.28 2.28 10.52
C ASN A 420 11.38 1.59 11.54
N PHE A 421 10.14 2.03 11.63
CA PHE A 421 9.26 1.50 12.67
C PHE A 421 7.82 1.26 12.19
N ARG A 422 7.16 0.39 12.92
CA ARG A 422 5.73 0.12 12.78
C ARG A 422 5.05 0.44 14.11
N TYR A 423 4.12 1.39 14.09
CA TYR A 423 3.32 1.76 15.25
C TYR A 423 1.93 1.15 15.20
N LEU A 424 1.46 0.61 16.30
CA LEU A 424 0.12 0.06 16.49
C LEU A 424 -0.47 0.54 17.82
N ASN A 425 -1.75 0.87 17.79
CA ASN A 425 -2.59 1.09 18.97
C ASN A 425 -3.78 0.11 18.91
N ARG A 426 -4.65 0.13 19.93
CA ARG A 426 -5.84 -0.76 19.98
C ARG A 426 -6.68 -0.70 18.71
N ALA A 427 -6.95 0.50 18.20
CA ALA A 427 -7.76 0.70 16.99
C ALA A 427 -7.06 0.12 15.75
N ARG A 428 -5.75 0.29 15.61
CA ARG A 428 -4.96 -0.28 14.50
C ARG A 428 -4.80 -1.79 14.61
N MET A 429 -4.66 -2.33 15.83
CA MET A 429 -4.65 -3.77 16.06
C MET A 429 -6.01 -4.40 15.69
N ALA A 430 -7.12 -3.78 16.08
CA ALA A 430 -8.45 -4.20 15.66
C ALA A 430 -8.64 -4.08 14.14
N LYS A 431 -8.16 -2.98 13.53
CA LYS A 431 -8.18 -2.80 12.07
C LYS A 431 -7.42 -3.91 11.34
N LYS A 432 -6.31 -4.39 11.87
CA LYS A 432 -5.57 -5.52 11.30
C LYS A 432 -6.48 -6.76 11.20
N TRP A 433 -7.24 -7.07 12.24
CA TRP A 433 -8.19 -8.19 12.21
C TRP A 433 -9.37 -7.94 11.30
N VAL A 434 -10.01 -6.77 11.42
CA VAL A 434 -11.18 -6.39 10.64
C VAL A 434 -10.90 -6.34 9.14
N PHE A 435 -9.73 -5.87 8.74
CA PHE A 435 -9.38 -5.80 7.32
C PHE A 435 -8.43 -6.93 6.92
N SER A 436 -7.19 -6.92 7.38
CA SER A 436 -6.16 -7.83 6.88
C SER A 436 -6.48 -9.31 7.20
N GLY A 437 -6.99 -9.57 8.41
CA GLY A 437 -7.38 -10.91 8.85
C GLY A 437 -8.57 -11.46 8.06
N LEU A 438 -9.67 -10.69 7.97
CA LEU A 438 -10.90 -11.16 7.30
C LEU A 438 -10.84 -11.06 5.78
N HIS A 439 -10.11 -10.10 5.20
CA HIS A 439 -10.14 -9.85 3.77
C HIS A 439 -9.18 -10.71 2.96
N TYR A 440 -7.98 -10.93 3.48
CA TYR A 440 -6.97 -11.72 2.79
C TYR A 440 -6.19 -12.67 3.71
N PHE A 441 -6.81 -13.02 4.85
CA PHE A 441 -6.32 -14.04 5.76
C PHE A 441 -4.87 -13.82 6.24
N ASN A 442 -4.52 -12.56 6.54
CA ASN A 442 -3.22 -12.22 7.13
C ASN A 442 -3.20 -12.59 8.62
N ILE A 443 -3.25 -13.87 8.89
CA ILE A 443 -3.20 -14.51 10.21
C ILE A 443 -1.84 -15.15 10.33
N HIS A 444 -1.13 -14.93 11.45
CA HIS A 444 0.26 -15.35 11.65
C HIS A 444 0.51 -16.79 11.19
N TRP A 445 -0.18 -17.74 11.81
CA TRP A 445 -0.04 -19.16 11.47
C TRP A 445 -0.27 -19.45 9.97
N LEU A 446 -1.26 -18.82 9.37
CA LEU A 446 -1.60 -19.08 7.98
C LEU A 446 -0.58 -18.46 7.00
N VAL A 447 0.00 -17.30 7.35
CA VAL A 447 1.05 -16.64 6.55
C VAL A 447 2.34 -17.45 6.59
N GLU A 448 2.67 -18.08 7.71
CA GLU A 448 3.82 -19.01 7.84
C GLU A 448 3.64 -20.30 7.03
N HIS A 449 2.40 -20.60 6.59
CA HIS A 449 2.08 -21.76 5.75
C HIS A 449 1.56 -21.31 4.36
N PRO A 450 2.41 -20.83 3.44
CA PRO A 450 2.00 -20.20 2.19
C PRO A 450 1.10 -21.07 1.30
N ARG A 451 1.30 -22.38 1.30
CA ARG A 451 0.46 -23.33 0.54
C ARG A 451 -0.97 -23.39 1.11
N LEU A 452 -1.10 -23.45 2.43
CA LEU A 452 -2.42 -23.45 3.09
C LEU A 452 -3.13 -22.12 2.92
N TRP A 453 -2.39 -21.01 3.02
CA TRP A 453 -2.91 -19.69 2.72
C TRP A 453 -3.48 -19.61 1.30
N THR A 454 -2.71 -20.10 0.31
CA THR A 454 -3.14 -20.12 -1.09
C THR A 454 -4.42 -20.94 -1.27
N ILE A 455 -4.47 -22.14 -0.72
CA ILE A 455 -5.67 -23.00 -0.76
C ILE A 455 -6.86 -22.29 -0.13
N ALA A 456 -6.69 -21.67 1.04
CA ALA A 456 -7.75 -20.99 1.76
C ALA A 456 -8.32 -19.81 0.95
N ILE A 457 -7.47 -18.93 0.41
CA ILE A 457 -7.90 -17.74 -0.34
C ILE A 457 -8.58 -18.13 -1.66
N TRP A 458 -8.04 -19.12 -2.38
CA TRP A 458 -8.65 -19.63 -3.61
C TRP A 458 -10.00 -20.28 -3.36
N THR A 459 -10.10 -21.15 -2.35
CA THR A 459 -11.36 -21.81 -1.97
C THR A 459 -12.41 -20.80 -1.58
N ALA A 460 -12.06 -19.80 -0.77
CA ALA A 460 -12.95 -18.72 -0.35
C ALA A 460 -13.44 -17.87 -1.54
N ALA A 461 -12.53 -17.45 -2.40
CA ALA A 461 -12.86 -16.59 -3.53
C ALA A 461 -13.65 -17.34 -4.62
N LEU A 462 -13.27 -18.57 -4.99
CA LEU A 462 -14.00 -19.38 -5.95
C LEU A 462 -15.37 -19.80 -5.41
N GLY A 463 -15.47 -20.14 -4.12
CA GLY A 463 -16.74 -20.40 -3.46
C GLY A 463 -17.66 -19.19 -3.50
N GLY A 464 -17.15 -18.00 -3.22
CA GLY A 464 -17.86 -16.74 -3.35
C GLY A 464 -18.31 -16.41 -4.77
N ALA A 465 -17.41 -16.62 -5.74
CA ALA A 465 -17.70 -16.46 -7.16
C ALA A 465 -18.83 -17.41 -7.60
N PHE A 466 -18.79 -18.67 -7.16
CA PHE A 466 -19.84 -19.64 -7.46
C PHE A 466 -21.21 -19.26 -6.85
N VAL A 467 -21.24 -18.81 -5.59
CA VAL A 467 -22.49 -18.31 -4.95
C VAL A 467 -23.05 -17.16 -5.78
N SER A 468 -22.22 -16.20 -6.16
CA SER A 468 -22.63 -15.03 -6.94
C SER A 468 -23.14 -15.43 -8.31
N PHE A 469 -22.39 -16.25 -9.04
CA PHE A 469 -22.77 -16.75 -10.37
C PHE A 469 -24.11 -17.52 -10.33
N SER A 470 -24.27 -18.46 -9.39
CA SER A 470 -25.49 -19.26 -9.24
C SER A 470 -26.71 -18.39 -8.93
N GLY A 471 -26.56 -17.37 -8.08
CA GLY A 471 -27.60 -16.39 -7.77
C GLY A 471 -28.02 -15.57 -8.99
N MET A 472 -27.07 -15.07 -9.76
CA MET A 472 -27.31 -14.35 -11.02
C MET A 472 -28.03 -15.24 -12.04
N TRP A 473 -27.58 -16.46 -12.21
CA TRP A 473 -28.20 -17.43 -13.14
C TRP A 473 -29.66 -17.71 -12.82
N ILE A 474 -30.00 -17.86 -11.53
CA ILE A 474 -31.36 -18.05 -11.08
C ILE A 474 -32.21 -16.82 -11.43
N ASN A 475 -31.69 -15.61 -11.20
CA ASN A 475 -32.41 -14.37 -11.52
C ASN A 475 -32.62 -14.20 -13.02
N LEU A 476 -31.61 -14.47 -13.85
CA LEU A 476 -31.70 -14.41 -15.32
C LEU A 476 -32.78 -15.37 -15.86
N LYS A 477 -32.75 -16.63 -15.39
CA LYS A 477 -33.80 -17.62 -15.79
C LYS A 477 -35.22 -17.18 -15.42
N ARG A 478 -35.37 -16.53 -14.27
CA ARG A 478 -36.66 -16.00 -13.82
C ARG A 478 -37.16 -14.83 -14.69
N LEU A 479 -36.25 -13.89 -15.01
CA LEU A 479 -36.59 -12.75 -15.89
C LEU A 479 -37.02 -13.21 -17.28
N ARG A 480 -36.28 -14.19 -17.87
CA ARG A 480 -36.65 -14.79 -19.17
C ARG A 480 -38.05 -15.44 -19.14
N ARG A 481 -38.39 -16.13 -18.04
CA ARG A 481 -39.74 -16.74 -17.88
C ARG A 481 -40.84 -15.71 -17.76
N LYS A 482 -40.61 -14.58 -17.05
CA LYS A 482 -41.61 -13.50 -16.95
C LYS A 482 -41.84 -12.82 -18.29
N ARG A 483 -40.77 -12.58 -19.10
CA ARG A 483 -40.92 -12.03 -20.46
C ARG A 483 -41.74 -12.94 -21.37
N LYS A 484 -41.53 -14.27 -21.32
CA LYS A 484 -42.31 -15.23 -22.12
C LYS A 484 -43.80 -15.24 -21.69
N LYS A 485 -44.13 -15.05 -20.39
CA LYS A 485 -45.52 -14.97 -19.93
C LYS A 485 -46.22 -13.65 -20.26
N ARG A 486 -45.48 -12.59 -20.52
CA ARG A 486 -46.05 -11.28 -20.94
C ARG A 486 -46.27 -11.18 -22.45
N ARG A 487 -45.64 -12.06 -23.23
CA ARG A 487 -45.78 -12.11 -24.69
C ARG A 487 -46.79 -13.15 -25.18
N ARG A 488 -47.34 -13.92 -24.25
CA ARG A 488 -48.49 -14.79 -24.44
C ARG A 488 -49.70 -14.17 -23.74
#